data_bc32a864d0f70d7fc1990c3992100c81
#
_entry.id   bc32a864d0f70d7fc1990c3992100c81
#
_cell.length_a   1.000
_cell.length_b   1.000
_cell.length_c   1.000
_cell.angle_alpha   90.00
_cell.angle_beta   90.00
_cell.angle_gamma   90.00
#
_symmetry.space_group_name_H-M   'P 1'
#
loop_
_entity.id
_entity.type
_entity.pdbx_description
1 polymer ?
#
loop_
_entity_poly.entity_id
_entity_poly.type
_entity_poly.pdbx_seq_one_letter_code
_entity_poly.pdbx_strand_id
1 'polypeptide(L)'
;MLFRSVAVFNRTTARTQRLMERYAQEGTFVPSERLADFTASLRRPRVAVVMVQAGDATQAVIDQLADLLEPGDIVVDAGNTLYTDTRRREAALRERGLHLVGMGVSGGEEGALLGPSIMPGGSAHSYERLGPILESVAATAEDGTPCVTHVGPDGAGHFVKMVHNGIEYADMQLIAEAYDLLRRVGGLSVPEVAGVFRSWRGSELDS
;
A
#
# COMPACT_ATOMS: atom_id res chain seq x y z
N MET A 1 19.44 11.71 -0.65
CA MET A 1 18.05 12.16 -0.73
C MET A 1 17.51 11.74 -2.11
N LEU A 2 16.70 10.69 -2.16
CA LEU A 2 16.20 10.09 -3.40
C LEU A 2 15.13 10.95 -4.10
N PHE A 3 14.42 11.78 -3.36
CA PHE A 3 13.37 12.67 -3.89
C PHE A 3 13.70 14.14 -3.68
N ARG A 4 13.46 14.94 -4.71
CA ARG A 4 13.49 16.40 -4.59
C ARG A 4 12.11 16.97 -4.24
N SER A 5 11.05 16.28 -4.65
CA SER A 5 9.66 16.69 -4.40
C SER A 5 8.70 15.54 -4.63
N VAL A 6 7.51 15.62 -4.03
CA VAL A 6 6.39 14.68 -4.19
C VAL A 6 5.21 15.43 -4.78
N ALA A 7 4.77 15.04 -5.98
CA ALA A 7 3.53 15.55 -6.56
C ALA A 7 2.33 14.90 -5.86
N VAL A 8 1.29 15.69 -5.58
CA VAL A 8 0.10 15.22 -4.89
C VAL A 8 -1.17 15.72 -5.60
N PHE A 9 -2.12 14.80 -5.74
CA PHE A 9 -3.41 15.06 -6.34
C PHE A 9 -4.51 14.30 -5.59
N ASN A 10 -5.66 14.93 -5.42
CA ASN A 10 -6.88 14.26 -4.99
C ASN A 10 -8.08 14.84 -5.75
N ARG A 11 -8.99 13.98 -6.19
CA ARG A 11 -10.25 14.38 -6.84
C ARG A 11 -11.02 15.45 -6.05
N THR A 12 -10.93 15.40 -4.71
CA THR A 12 -11.48 16.43 -3.83
C THR A 12 -10.35 17.35 -3.41
N THR A 13 -10.22 18.51 -4.07
CA THR A 13 -9.15 19.51 -3.86
C THR A 13 -8.93 19.86 -2.38
N ALA A 14 -10.00 19.95 -1.59
CA ALA A 14 -9.90 20.20 -0.15
C ALA A 14 -9.09 19.13 0.63
N ARG A 15 -8.94 17.91 0.11
CA ARG A 15 -8.06 16.90 0.72
C ARG A 15 -6.59 17.19 0.45
N THR A 16 -6.27 17.63 -0.76
CA THR A 16 -4.91 18.09 -1.10
C THR A 16 -4.52 19.31 -0.27
N GLN A 17 -5.43 20.28 -0.12
CA GLN A 17 -5.21 21.46 0.71
C GLN A 17 -4.94 21.11 2.18
N ARG A 18 -5.75 20.24 2.79
CA ARG A 18 -5.53 19.75 4.17
C ARG A 18 -4.19 19.01 4.34
N LEU A 19 -3.77 18.24 3.35
CA LEU A 19 -2.47 17.59 3.38
C LEU A 19 -1.36 18.65 3.38
N MET A 20 -1.47 19.67 2.55
CA MET A 20 -0.50 20.76 2.51
C MET A 20 -0.47 21.56 3.81
N GLU A 21 -1.63 21.89 4.38
CA GLU A 21 -1.72 22.59 5.68
C GLU A 21 -1.01 21.83 6.80
N ARG A 22 -1.12 20.50 6.78
CA ARG A 22 -0.57 19.65 7.84
C ARG A 22 0.91 19.31 7.66
N TYR A 23 1.35 19.09 6.42
CA TYR A 23 2.65 18.47 6.15
C TYR A 23 3.60 19.28 5.24
N ALA A 24 3.22 20.47 4.79
CA ALA A 24 4.06 21.25 3.87
C ALA A 24 5.46 21.58 4.43
N GLN A 25 5.62 21.56 5.75
CA GLN A 25 6.91 21.83 6.43
C GLN A 25 7.84 20.59 6.45
N GLU A 26 7.30 19.38 6.19
CA GLU A 26 8.06 18.14 6.26
C GLU A 26 8.77 17.78 4.96
N GLY A 27 8.44 18.46 3.86
CA GLY A 27 9.06 18.20 2.56
C GLY A 27 8.60 19.13 1.45
N THR A 28 9.13 18.92 0.26
CA THR A 28 8.72 19.66 -0.93
C THR A 28 7.59 18.94 -1.64
N PHE A 29 6.39 19.50 -1.60
CA PHE A 29 5.22 18.98 -2.28
C PHE A 29 4.85 19.84 -3.49
N VAL A 30 4.29 19.20 -4.52
CA VAL A 30 3.76 19.86 -5.72
C VAL A 30 2.26 19.53 -5.81
N PRO A 31 1.39 20.33 -5.18
CA PRO A 31 -0.05 20.10 -5.22
C PRO A 31 -0.61 20.41 -6.60
N SER A 32 -1.56 19.61 -7.07
CA SER A 32 -2.26 19.80 -8.33
C SER A 32 -3.78 19.67 -8.12
N GLU A 33 -4.55 20.49 -8.83
CA GLU A 33 -6.01 20.46 -8.81
C GLU A 33 -6.59 19.59 -9.93
N ARG A 34 -5.81 19.37 -11.00
CA ARG A 34 -6.18 18.55 -12.14
C ARG A 34 -5.21 17.40 -12.32
N LEU A 35 -5.73 16.24 -12.73
CA LEU A 35 -4.91 15.07 -12.98
C LEU A 35 -3.87 15.30 -14.10
N ALA A 36 -4.21 16.11 -15.10
CA ALA A 36 -3.29 16.48 -16.18
C ALA A 36 -2.10 17.31 -15.67
N ASP A 37 -2.33 18.25 -14.74
CA ASP A 37 -1.27 19.07 -14.16
C ASP A 37 -0.37 18.22 -13.24
N PHE A 38 -0.98 17.28 -12.49
CA PHE A 38 -0.25 16.29 -11.70
C PHE A 38 0.69 15.47 -12.61
N THR A 39 0.17 14.84 -13.66
CA THR A 39 0.98 14.02 -14.57
C THR A 39 2.07 14.83 -15.27
N ALA A 40 1.78 16.08 -15.67
CA ALA A 40 2.76 16.98 -16.29
C ALA A 40 3.90 17.35 -15.34
N SER A 41 3.67 17.40 -14.03
CA SER A 41 4.68 17.72 -13.02
C SER A 41 5.66 16.56 -12.74
N LEU A 42 5.33 15.35 -13.16
CA LEU A 42 6.16 14.15 -12.90
C LEU A 42 7.34 14.07 -13.88
N ARG A 43 8.50 13.66 -13.37
CA ARG A 43 9.69 13.41 -14.18
C ARG A 43 9.53 12.09 -14.96
N ARG A 44 9.87 12.11 -16.26
CA ARG A 44 9.87 10.94 -17.15
C ARG A 44 11.06 10.00 -16.92
N PRO A 45 10.86 8.68 -17.07
CA PRO A 45 9.57 7.98 -17.11
C PRO A 45 8.80 8.26 -15.81
N ARG A 46 7.50 8.57 -15.95
CA ARG A 46 6.67 8.97 -14.80
C ARG A 46 6.32 7.76 -13.94
N VAL A 47 6.17 8.01 -12.64
CA VAL A 47 5.61 7.03 -11.70
C VAL A 47 4.43 7.68 -11.00
N ALA A 48 3.24 7.13 -11.20
CA ALA A 48 2.02 7.58 -10.55
C ALA A 48 1.49 6.52 -9.60
N VAL A 49 1.47 6.83 -8.30
CA VAL A 49 0.93 5.93 -7.26
C VAL A 49 -0.53 6.23 -7.04
N VAL A 50 -1.38 5.23 -7.19
CA VAL A 50 -2.83 5.27 -7.01
C VAL A 50 -3.17 4.60 -5.69
N MET A 51 -3.80 5.36 -4.76
CA MET A 51 -4.32 4.84 -3.50
C MET A 51 -5.75 5.29 -3.33
N VAL A 52 -6.66 4.54 -3.94
CA VAL A 52 -8.10 4.79 -3.92
C VAL A 52 -8.86 3.50 -3.61
N GLN A 53 -10.16 3.60 -3.40
CA GLN A 53 -10.99 2.42 -3.18
C GLN A 53 -10.86 1.43 -4.34
N ALA A 54 -10.64 0.15 -4.01
CA ALA A 54 -10.53 -0.93 -4.98
C ALA A 54 -11.83 -1.09 -5.83
N GLY A 55 -11.69 -1.66 -7.01
CA GLY A 55 -12.79 -1.85 -7.95
C GLY A 55 -12.90 -0.73 -8.99
N ASP A 56 -14.11 -0.24 -9.22
CA ASP A 56 -14.42 0.73 -10.28
C ASP A 56 -13.70 2.07 -10.10
N ALA A 57 -13.53 2.52 -8.86
CA ALA A 57 -12.81 3.76 -8.58
C ALA A 57 -11.33 3.68 -9.00
N THR A 58 -10.67 2.55 -8.74
CA THR A 58 -9.30 2.30 -9.20
C THR A 58 -9.25 2.22 -10.72
N GLN A 59 -10.20 1.50 -11.35
CA GLN A 59 -10.27 1.41 -12.80
C GLN A 59 -10.38 2.78 -13.44
N ALA A 60 -11.33 3.61 -12.98
CA ALA A 60 -11.55 4.95 -13.52
C ALA A 60 -10.33 5.87 -13.43
N VAL A 61 -9.54 5.76 -12.34
CA VAL A 61 -8.31 6.54 -12.19
C VAL A 61 -7.22 6.02 -13.13
N ILE A 62 -7.07 4.70 -13.25
CA ILE A 62 -6.09 4.09 -14.15
C ILE A 62 -6.39 4.46 -15.60
N ASP A 63 -7.66 4.42 -16.03
CA ASP A 63 -8.06 4.80 -17.40
C ASP A 63 -7.71 6.27 -17.69
N GLN A 64 -8.02 7.18 -16.76
CA GLN A 64 -7.68 8.60 -16.91
C GLN A 64 -6.14 8.83 -16.93
N LEU A 65 -5.38 8.11 -16.11
CA LEU A 65 -3.92 8.18 -16.14
C LEU A 65 -3.37 7.65 -17.46
N ALA A 66 -3.90 6.54 -17.95
CA ALA A 66 -3.47 5.94 -19.21
C ALA A 66 -3.63 6.88 -20.41
N ASP A 67 -4.61 7.79 -20.39
CA ASP A 67 -4.79 8.81 -21.44
C ASP A 67 -3.80 9.99 -21.34
N LEU A 68 -3.12 10.15 -20.21
CA LEU A 68 -2.18 11.24 -19.93
C LEU A 68 -0.72 10.78 -19.89
N LEU A 69 -0.50 9.50 -19.75
CA LEU A 69 0.83 8.89 -19.64
C LEU A 69 1.34 8.44 -21.03
N GLU A 70 2.66 8.22 -21.10
CA GLU A 70 3.35 7.84 -22.32
C GLU A 70 4.01 6.46 -22.17
N PRO A 71 4.32 5.76 -23.27
CA PRO A 71 5.02 4.49 -23.19
C PRO A 71 6.29 4.56 -22.32
N GLY A 72 6.45 3.57 -21.45
CA GLY A 72 7.51 3.51 -20.44
C GLY A 72 7.15 4.12 -19.08
N ASP A 73 6.03 4.84 -18.95
CA ASP A 73 5.55 5.32 -17.66
C ASP A 73 4.94 4.18 -16.84
N ILE A 74 4.94 4.34 -15.51
CA ILE A 74 4.53 3.32 -14.54
C ILE A 74 3.34 3.82 -13.73
N VAL A 75 2.28 3.04 -13.67
CA VAL A 75 1.19 3.19 -12.71
C VAL A 75 1.38 2.16 -11.59
N VAL A 76 1.32 2.60 -10.34
CA VAL A 76 1.37 1.74 -9.17
C VAL A 76 0.00 1.74 -8.50
N ASP A 77 -0.70 0.60 -8.51
CA ASP A 77 -1.93 0.41 -7.76
C ASP A 77 -1.56 -0.07 -6.34
N ALA A 78 -1.67 0.83 -5.36
CA ALA A 78 -1.36 0.58 -3.96
C ALA A 78 -2.62 0.33 -3.10
N GLY A 79 -3.78 0.16 -3.72
CA GLY A 79 -5.03 -0.22 -3.05
C GLY A 79 -5.09 -1.71 -2.72
N ASN A 80 -6.11 -2.11 -1.95
CA ASN A 80 -6.40 -3.54 -1.70
C ASN A 80 -7.17 -4.15 -2.89
N THR A 81 -6.55 -4.17 -4.05
CA THR A 81 -7.13 -4.65 -5.30
C THR A 81 -7.09 -6.18 -5.36
N LEU A 82 -8.15 -6.79 -5.89
CA LEU A 82 -8.16 -8.21 -6.21
C LEU A 82 -7.10 -8.50 -7.29
N TYR A 83 -6.21 -9.46 -7.06
CA TYR A 83 -5.07 -9.73 -7.94
C TYR A 83 -5.44 -10.08 -9.39
N THR A 84 -6.61 -10.68 -9.62
CA THR A 84 -7.13 -10.97 -10.97
C THR A 84 -7.47 -9.70 -11.73
N ASP A 85 -7.96 -8.66 -11.04
CA ASP A 85 -8.20 -7.35 -11.66
C ASP A 85 -6.87 -6.67 -12.01
N THR A 86 -5.86 -6.81 -11.15
CA THR A 86 -4.51 -6.30 -11.42
C THR A 86 -3.92 -6.92 -12.69
N ARG A 87 -4.05 -8.24 -12.84
CA ARG A 87 -3.59 -8.97 -14.04
C ARG A 87 -4.29 -8.47 -15.30
N ARG A 88 -5.60 -8.29 -15.26
CA ARG A 88 -6.40 -7.77 -16.37
C ARG A 88 -5.96 -6.34 -16.76
N ARG A 89 -5.77 -5.47 -15.76
CA ARG A 89 -5.32 -4.08 -15.96
C ARG A 89 -3.89 -4.00 -16.49
N GLU A 90 -3.00 -4.85 -15.98
CA GLU A 90 -1.62 -4.93 -16.44
C GLU A 90 -1.55 -5.29 -17.92
N ALA A 91 -2.32 -6.32 -18.35
CA ALA A 91 -2.40 -6.72 -19.75
C ALA A 91 -2.87 -5.56 -20.64
N ALA A 92 -3.92 -4.85 -20.23
CA ALA A 92 -4.47 -3.72 -21.00
C ALA A 92 -3.48 -2.53 -21.09
N LEU A 93 -2.80 -2.20 -19.99
CA LEU A 93 -1.80 -1.11 -19.98
C LEU A 93 -0.55 -1.46 -20.79
N ARG A 94 -0.13 -2.72 -20.79
CA ARG A 94 1.00 -3.21 -21.57
C ARG A 94 0.76 -3.05 -23.09
N GLU A 95 -0.46 -3.22 -23.57
CA GLU A 95 -0.81 -2.95 -24.98
C GLU A 95 -0.61 -1.48 -25.37
N ARG A 96 -0.65 -0.58 -24.39
CA ARG A 96 -0.39 0.85 -24.55
C ARG A 96 1.09 1.23 -24.27
N GLY A 97 1.95 0.26 -24.03
CA GLY A 97 3.36 0.46 -23.66
C GLY A 97 3.57 1.00 -22.24
N LEU A 98 2.52 0.97 -21.40
CA LEU A 98 2.56 1.38 -19.99
C LEU A 98 2.83 0.18 -19.10
N HIS A 99 3.39 0.44 -17.91
CA HIS A 99 3.61 -0.59 -16.89
C HIS A 99 2.60 -0.44 -15.75
N LEU A 100 2.09 -1.56 -15.25
CA LEU A 100 1.33 -1.59 -14.00
C LEU A 100 2.08 -2.40 -12.95
N VAL A 101 2.13 -1.85 -11.74
CA VAL A 101 2.64 -2.53 -10.55
C VAL A 101 1.48 -2.63 -9.54
N GLY A 102 1.02 -3.84 -9.29
CA GLY A 102 0.14 -4.11 -8.16
C GLY A 102 0.97 -4.20 -6.90
N MET A 103 0.73 -3.32 -5.93
CA MET A 103 1.55 -3.18 -4.75
C MET A 103 0.72 -3.35 -3.48
N GLY A 104 0.93 -4.47 -2.77
CA GLY A 104 0.40 -4.65 -1.43
C GLY A 104 1.13 -3.75 -0.43
N VAL A 105 0.37 -3.10 0.45
CA VAL A 105 0.91 -2.25 1.51
C VAL A 105 0.29 -2.68 2.83
N SER A 106 1.09 -2.87 3.87
CA SER A 106 0.66 -3.26 5.21
C SER A 106 1.24 -2.35 6.27
N GLY A 107 0.50 -2.16 7.37
CA GLY A 107 0.89 -1.31 8.51
C GLY A 107 -0.19 -0.28 8.90
N GLY A 108 -1.28 -0.20 8.16
CA GLY A 108 -2.37 0.76 8.42
C GLY A 108 -1.93 2.22 8.29
N GLU A 109 -2.63 3.12 8.98
CA GLU A 109 -2.33 4.55 8.96
C GLU A 109 -1.00 4.87 9.67
N GLU A 110 -0.70 4.19 10.76
CA GLU A 110 0.55 4.36 11.50
C GLU A 110 1.74 3.85 10.69
N GLY A 111 1.64 2.66 10.09
CA GLY A 111 2.67 2.12 9.22
C GLY A 111 2.91 2.99 7.98
N ALA A 112 1.87 3.61 7.42
CA ALA A 112 2.03 4.53 6.30
C ALA A 112 2.88 5.76 6.66
N LEU A 113 2.87 6.18 7.93
CA LEU A 113 3.66 7.30 8.43
C LEU A 113 5.08 6.89 8.86
N LEU A 114 5.20 5.75 9.54
CA LEU A 114 6.45 5.32 10.20
C LEU A 114 7.27 4.34 9.34
N GLY A 115 6.69 3.79 8.29
CA GLY A 115 7.27 2.82 7.38
C GLY A 115 6.36 1.61 7.21
N PRO A 116 5.79 1.40 6.02
CA PRO A 116 4.96 0.23 5.73
C PRO A 116 5.80 -0.99 5.35
N SER A 117 5.23 -2.18 5.50
CA SER A 117 5.69 -3.37 4.77
C SER A 117 5.10 -3.35 3.36
N ILE A 118 5.94 -3.55 2.33
CA ILE A 118 5.55 -3.32 0.95
C ILE A 118 5.81 -4.56 0.09
N MET A 119 4.80 -4.97 -0.69
CA MET A 119 4.80 -6.16 -1.52
C MET A 119 4.57 -5.77 -2.99
N PRO A 120 5.57 -5.21 -3.70
CA PRO A 120 5.45 -4.83 -5.10
C PRO A 120 5.53 -6.06 -6.01
N GLY A 121 4.56 -6.17 -6.92
CA GLY A 121 4.57 -7.11 -8.03
C GLY A 121 4.91 -6.41 -9.34
N GLY A 122 4.55 -7.04 -10.47
CA GLY A 122 4.76 -6.49 -11.81
C GLY A 122 6.11 -6.87 -12.42
N SER A 123 6.51 -6.18 -13.49
CA SER A 123 7.75 -6.53 -14.18
C SER A 123 9.01 -6.20 -13.37
N ALA A 124 10.07 -7.01 -13.54
CA ALA A 124 11.38 -6.73 -12.94
C ALA A 124 11.91 -5.34 -13.36
N HIS A 125 11.67 -4.94 -14.61
CA HIS A 125 12.03 -3.61 -15.11
C HIS A 125 11.36 -2.47 -14.31
N SER A 126 10.09 -2.63 -13.96
CA SER A 126 9.39 -1.65 -13.11
C SER A 126 9.99 -1.61 -11.71
N TYR A 127 10.39 -2.77 -11.17
CA TYR A 127 10.99 -2.84 -9.83
C TYR A 127 12.39 -2.22 -9.79
N GLU A 128 13.22 -2.40 -10.82
CA GLU A 128 14.54 -1.74 -10.92
C GLU A 128 14.44 -0.22 -10.69
N ARG A 129 13.34 0.38 -11.12
CA ARG A 129 13.10 1.80 -10.96
C ARG A 129 12.44 2.16 -9.63
N LEU A 130 11.51 1.34 -9.18
CA LEU A 130 10.73 1.58 -7.95
C LEU A 130 11.47 1.16 -6.69
N GLY A 131 12.25 0.08 -6.76
CA GLY A 131 12.90 -0.54 -5.62
C GLY A 131 13.62 0.46 -4.71
N PRO A 132 14.56 1.29 -5.21
CA PRO A 132 15.26 2.26 -4.37
C PRO A 132 14.34 3.27 -3.66
N ILE A 133 13.19 3.55 -4.27
CA ILE A 133 12.16 4.42 -3.69
C ILE A 133 11.46 3.71 -2.55
N LEU A 134 10.96 2.51 -2.84
CA LEU A 134 10.19 1.71 -1.89
C LEU A 134 11.03 1.30 -0.68
N GLU A 135 12.30 0.92 -0.90
CA GLU A 135 13.25 0.62 0.16
C GLU A 135 13.49 1.80 1.11
N SER A 136 13.47 3.03 0.58
CA SER A 136 13.69 4.23 1.41
C SER A 136 12.50 4.63 2.27
N VAL A 137 11.30 4.12 2.00
CA VAL A 137 10.06 4.44 2.72
C VAL A 137 9.48 3.25 3.48
N ALA A 138 9.97 2.05 3.23
CA ALA A 138 9.55 0.84 3.92
C ALA A 138 9.99 0.86 5.39
N ALA A 139 9.28 0.11 6.24
CA ALA A 139 9.77 -0.25 7.56
C ALA A 139 11.12 -0.95 7.45
N THR A 140 11.92 -0.85 8.50
CA THR A 140 13.23 -1.50 8.59
C THR A 140 13.19 -2.55 9.70
N ALA A 141 13.56 -3.78 9.37
CA ALA A 141 13.69 -4.88 10.33
C ALA A 141 14.87 -4.63 11.30
N GLU A 142 14.96 -5.41 12.37
CA GLU A 142 16.01 -5.26 13.39
C GLU A 142 17.43 -5.39 12.83
N ASP A 143 17.61 -6.19 11.78
CA ASP A 143 18.90 -6.36 11.09
C ASP A 143 19.24 -5.25 10.07
N GLY A 144 18.40 -4.22 9.97
CA GLY A 144 18.55 -3.12 9.03
C GLY A 144 17.99 -3.39 7.63
N THR A 145 17.38 -4.55 7.39
CA THR A 145 16.79 -4.89 6.08
C THR A 145 15.47 -4.15 5.89
N PRO A 146 15.24 -3.46 4.75
CA PRO A 146 13.95 -2.84 4.48
C PRO A 146 12.86 -3.90 4.24
N CYS A 147 11.67 -3.71 4.81
CA CYS A 147 10.53 -4.61 4.69
C CYS A 147 9.84 -4.47 3.32
N VAL A 148 10.60 -4.65 2.26
CA VAL A 148 10.14 -4.62 0.87
C VAL A 148 10.96 -5.58 0.01
N THR A 149 10.29 -6.31 -0.87
CA THR A 149 10.95 -7.12 -1.90
C THR A 149 10.03 -7.29 -3.09
N HIS A 150 10.60 -7.44 -4.30
CA HIS A 150 9.83 -7.79 -5.48
C HIS A 150 9.29 -9.22 -5.34
N VAL A 151 7.96 -9.35 -5.21
CA VAL A 151 7.31 -10.64 -4.90
C VAL A 151 6.92 -11.45 -6.14
N GLY A 152 7.19 -10.95 -7.34
CA GLY A 152 6.95 -11.66 -8.59
C GLY A 152 6.23 -10.83 -9.65
N PRO A 153 6.01 -11.40 -10.84
CA PRO A 153 5.38 -10.69 -11.95
C PRO A 153 3.88 -10.47 -11.74
N ASP A 154 3.28 -9.71 -12.66
CA ASP A 154 1.83 -9.61 -12.78
C ASP A 154 1.16 -9.04 -11.51
N GLY A 155 0.07 -9.71 -11.09
CA GLY A 155 -0.67 -9.42 -9.88
C GLY A 155 -0.06 -9.98 -8.58
N ALA A 156 1.20 -10.44 -8.58
CA ALA A 156 1.82 -11.11 -7.43
C ALA A 156 1.79 -10.26 -6.16
N GLY A 157 2.00 -8.94 -6.25
CA GLY A 157 1.96 -8.06 -5.09
C GLY A 157 0.61 -8.07 -4.37
N HIS A 158 -0.48 -7.96 -5.11
CA HIS A 158 -1.83 -8.04 -4.55
C HIS A 158 -2.20 -9.47 -4.12
N PHE A 159 -1.69 -10.49 -4.80
CA PHE A 159 -1.88 -11.87 -4.36
C PHE A 159 -1.23 -12.13 -3.01
N VAL A 160 0.03 -11.73 -2.82
CA VAL A 160 0.73 -11.86 -1.53
C VAL A 160 0.01 -11.06 -0.44
N LYS A 161 -0.44 -9.83 -0.75
CA LYS A 161 -1.22 -9.03 0.22
C LYS A 161 -2.55 -9.70 0.58
N MET A 162 -3.21 -10.32 -0.37
CA MET A 162 -4.46 -11.07 -0.11
C MET A 162 -4.20 -12.26 0.83
N VAL A 163 -3.12 -13.00 0.62
CA VAL A 163 -2.72 -14.12 1.50
C VAL A 163 -2.39 -13.61 2.90
N HIS A 164 -1.57 -12.55 2.98
CA HIS A 164 -1.25 -11.86 4.24
C HIS A 164 -2.54 -11.49 5.01
N ASN A 165 -3.46 -10.79 4.36
CA ASN A 165 -4.71 -10.39 5.01
C ASN A 165 -5.56 -11.60 5.42
N GLY A 166 -5.58 -12.67 4.63
CA GLY A 166 -6.30 -13.89 4.99
C GLY A 166 -5.78 -14.52 6.28
N ILE A 167 -4.46 -14.57 6.46
CA ILE A 167 -3.82 -15.06 7.68
C ILE A 167 -4.12 -14.11 8.85
N GLU A 168 -3.92 -12.81 8.68
CA GLU A 168 -4.17 -11.79 9.70
C GLU A 168 -5.62 -11.84 10.22
N TYR A 169 -6.60 -11.95 9.33
CA TYR A 169 -8.01 -12.06 9.73
C TYR A 169 -8.33 -13.37 10.45
N ALA A 170 -7.70 -14.48 10.06
CA ALA A 170 -7.84 -15.75 10.78
C ALA A 170 -7.27 -15.65 12.20
N ASP A 171 -6.13 -15.02 12.36
CA ASP A 171 -5.48 -14.77 13.64
C ASP A 171 -6.36 -13.89 14.56
N MET A 172 -6.86 -12.78 14.02
CA MET A 172 -7.81 -11.91 14.73
C MET A 172 -9.08 -12.68 15.16
N GLN A 173 -9.58 -13.58 14.33
CA GLN A 173 -10.75 -14.39 14.65
C GLN A 173 -10.44 -15.37 15.80
N LEU A 174 -9.29 -16.04 15.79
CA LEU A 174 -8.87 -16.92 16.87
C LEU A 174 -8.73 -16.18 18.20
N ILE A 175 -8.16 -15.00 18.20
CA ILE A 175 -8.08 -14.12 19.38
C ILE A 175 -9.48 -13.76 19.89
N ALA A 176 -10.40 -13.40 19.00
CA ALA A 176 -11.78 -13.08 19.35
C ALA A 176 -12.52 -14.30 19.94
N GLU A 177 -12.34 -15.47 19.39
CA GLU A 177 -12.92 -16.72 19.92
C GLU A 177 -12.34 -17.10 21.29
N ALA A 178 -11.04 -16.97 21.47
CA ALA A 178 -10.40 -17.17 22.77
C ALA A 178 -10.97 -16.22 23.83
N TYR A 179 -11.14 -14.94 23.48
CA TYR A 179 -11.80 -13.96 24.33
C TYR A 179 -13.24 -14.41 24.70
N ASP A 180 -14.02 -14.83 23.72
CA ASP A 180 -15.42 -15.23 23.94
C ASP A 180 -15.51 -16.48 24.84
N LEU A 181 -14.65 -17.46 24.64
CA LEU A 181 -14.57 -18.67 25.50
C LEU A 181 -14.21 -18.30 26.94
N LEU A 182 -13.20 -17.48 27.17
CA LEU A 182 -12.82 -17.01 28.51
C LEU A 182 -13.96 -16.26 29.20
N ARG A 183 -14.70 -15.45 28.44
CA ARG A 183 -15.83 -14.69 28.95
C ARG A 183 -17.05 -15.57 29.27
N ARG A 184 -17.49 -16.41 28.31
CA ARG A 184 -18.78 -17.11 28.38
C ARG A 184 -18.66 -18.47 29.07
N VAL A 185 -17.59 -19.22 28.82
CA VAL A 185 -17.37 -20.54 29.39
C VAL A 185 -16.56 -20.44 30.68
N GLY A 186 -15.47 -19.68 30.67
CA GLY A 186 -14.64 -19.44 31.85
C GLY A 186 -15.25 -18.52 32.89
N GLY A 187 -16.29 -17.75 32.55
CA GLY A 187 -16.95 -16.81 33.46
C GLY A 187 -16.10 -15.62 33.90
N LEU A 188 -14.95 -15.41 33.25
CA LEU A 188 -13.99 -14.36 33.62
C LEU A 188 -14.52 -12.95 33.32
N SER A 189 -14.22 -12.02 34.18
CA SER A 189 -14.45 -10.58 33.94
C SER A 189 -13.48 -10.04 32.88
N VAL A 190 -13.77 -8.88 32.28
CA VAL A 190 -12.88 -8.24 31.30
C VAL A 190 -11.48 -7.99 31.86
N PRO A 191 -11.30 -7.48 33.10
CA PRO A 191 -9.97 -7.34 33.71
C PRO A 191 -9.21 -8.66 33.87
N GLU A 192 -9.89 -9.75 34.21
CA GLU A 192 -9.28 -11.08 34.33
C GLU A 192 -8.83 -11.62 32.98
N VAL A 193 -9.67 -11.49 31.93
CA VAL A 193 -9.27 -11.83 30.55
C VAL A 193 -8.05 -11.01 30.11
N ALA A 194 -8.02 -9.72 30.37
CA ALA A 194 -6.86 -8.88 30.09
C ALA A 194 -5.61 -9.35 30.86
N GLY A 195 -5.79 -9.94 32.07
CA GLY A 195 -4.72 -10.59 32.83
C GLY A 195 -4.18 -11.83 32.12
N VAL A 196 -5.05 -12.67 31.59
CA VAL A 196 -4.68 -13.89 30.83
C VAL A 196 -3.88 -13.49 29.58
N PHE A 197 -4.37 -12.58 28.75
CA PHE A 197 -3.66 -12.13 27.55
C PHE A 197 -2.29 -11.51 27.89
N ARG A 198 -2.19 -10.73 28.97
CA ARG A 198 -0.88 -10.21 29.42
C ARG A 198 0.09 -11.32 29.83
N SER A 199 -0.40 -12.43 30.41
CA SER A 199 0.46 -13.55 30.79
C SER A 199 1.00 -14.34 29.60
N TRP A 200 0.39 -14.21 28.43
CA TRP A 200 0.84 -14.82 27.19
C TRP A 200 1.95 -14.04 26.48
N ARG A 201 2.14 -12.76 26.82
CA ARG A 201 3.23 -11.95 26.27
C ARG A 201 4.59 -12.56 26.58
N GLY A 202 5.44 -12.65 25.57
CA GLY A 202 6.77 -13.28 25.68
C GLY A 202 6.73 -14.80 25.74
N SER A 203 5.57 -15.42 25.48
CA SER A 203 5.40 -16.86 25.34
C SER A 203 5.16 -17.28 23.89
N GLU A 204 4.94 -18.56 23.63
CA GLU A 204 4.59 -19.10 22.31
C GLU A 204 3.26 -18.53 21.75
N LEU A 205 2.46 -17.87 22.59
CA LEU A 205 1.19 -17.26 22.22
C LEU A 205 1.29 -15.72 22.05
N ASP A 206 2.49 -15.18 22.07
CA ASP A 206 2.73 -13.73 21.84
C ASP A 206 2.72 -13.47 20.33
N SER A 207 1.70 -12.79 19.84
CA SER A 207 1.48 -12.49 18.43
C SER A 207 1.35 -10.98 18.19
#